data_6d5dc23955267ed263d5448de5e26fb4
#
_entry.id   6d5dc23955267ed263d5448de5e26fb4
#
_cell.length_a   1.000
_cell.length_b   1.000
_cell.length_c   1.000
_cell.angle_alpha   90.00
_cell.angle_beta   90.00
_cell.angle_gamma   90.00
#
_symmetry.space_group_name_H-M   'P 1'
#
loop_
_entity.id
_entity.type
_entity.pdbx_description
1 polymer ?
#
loop_
_entity_poly.entity_id
_entity_poly.type
_entity_poly.pdbx_seq_one_letter_code
_entity_poly.pdbx_strand_id
1 'polypeptide(L)'
;MINEREITMEQLPQVGFMKSFVLFWKNYVNFKGRSRRSEYWYMALWHLILMVPAVCVLIINLFLFFISIAAANETLIVMSILMIILTSVYTFVYSLATFIPNLALCVRRFHDISRTMLFPMIMTVFSIIFYIVLQIIDSYYDSDFTLMPMGLNILLVLLYFVYLGLTIVMIVFLCFDSKPANKYGESPKYPSTIKNQPVTSETPKTPEETDNQL
;
A
#
# COMPACT_ATOMS: atom_id res chain seq x y z
N MET A 1 38.78 2.94 26.71
CA MET A 1 37.97 3.58 25.67
C MET A 1 37.59 2.49 24.67
N ILE A 2 36.39 1.96 24.81
CA ILE A 2 35.85 0.93 23.91
C ILE A 2 35.49 1.68 22.64
N ASN A 3 36.23 1.43 21.58
CA ASN A 3 35.97 1.94 20.26
C ASN A 3 34.68 1.26 19.79
N GLU A 4 33.54 1.91 19.96
CA GLU A 4 32.27 1.49 19.32
C GLU A 4 32.47 1.60 17.81
N ARG A 5 32.99 0.53 17.21
CA ARG A 5 32.88 0.37 15.77
C ARG A 5 31.38 0.39 15.48
N GLU A 6 30.90 1.48 14.92
CA GLU A 6 29.62 1.53 14.24
C GLU A 6 29.55 0.30 13.32
N ILE A 7 28.83 -0.73 13.73
CA ILE A 7 28.46 -1.85 12.87
C ILE A 7 27.49 -1.24 11.85
N THR A 8 28.03 -0.70 10.76
CA THR A 8 27.24 -0.31 9.61
C THR A 8 26.57 -1.57 9.10
N MET A 9 25.31 -1.77 9.49
CA MET A 9 24.50 -2.90 9.00
C MET A 9 24.41 -2.79 7.48
N GLU A 10 25.11 -3.66 6.79
CA GLU A 10 25.05 -3.73 5.33
C GLU A 10 23.60 -3.98 4.90
N GLN A 11 23.07 -3.03 4.16
CA GLN A 11 21.67 -3.11 3.73
C GLN A 11 21.58 -3.88 2.42
N LEU A 12 20.63 -4.80 2.35
CA LEU A 12 20.28 -5.47 1.11
C LEU A 12 19.85 -4.45 0.04
N PRO A 13 20.13 -4.68 -1.26
CA PRO A 13 19.76 -3.77 -2.33
C PRO A 13 18.24 -3.51 -2.35
N GLN A 14 17.85 -2.29 -2.70
CA GLN A 14 16.44 -1.92 -2.79
C GLN A 14 15.73 -2.70 -3.90
N VAL A 15 14.44 -2.96 -3.69
CA VAL A 15 13.59 -3.49 -4.75
C VAL A 15 13.45 -2.40 -5.82
N GLY A 16 13.80 -2.72 -7.06
CA GLY A 16 13.67 -1.79 -8.19
C GLY A 16 12.22 -1.62 -8.65
N PHE A 17 11.96 -0.55 -9.40
CA PHE A 17 10.62 -0.17 -9.87
C PHE A 17 9.91 -1.29 -10.65
N MET A 18 10.56 -1.86 -11.68
CA MET A 18 10.00 -2.99 -12.45
C MET A 18 9.85 -4.27 -11.61
N LYS A 19 10.82 -4.52 -10.73
CA LYS A 19 10.77 -5.70 -9.86
C LYS A 19 9.60 -5.63 -8.88
N SER A 20 9.22 -4.45 -8.41
CA SER A 20 8.05 -4.28 -7.52
C SER A 20 6.75 -4.70 -8.21
N PHE A 21 6.57 -4.35 -9.48
CA PHE A 21 5.42 -4.77 -10.29
C PHE A 21 5.35 -6.31 -10.45
N VAL A 22 6.49 -6.94 -10.79
CA VAL A 22 6.55 -8.40 -10.91
C VAL A 22 6.26 -9.09 -9.57
N LEU A 23 6.83 -8.57 -8.46
CA LEU A 23 6.60 -9.12 -7.12
C LEU A 23 5.14 -8.97 -6.67
N PHE A 24 4.48 -7.89 -7.05
CA PHE A 24 3.07 -7.67 -6.77
C PHE A 24 2.19 -8.78 -7.35
N TRP A 25 2.34 -9.09 -8.62
CA TRP A 25 1.58 -10.15 -9.28
C TRP A 25 2.02 -11.56 -8.86
N LYS A 26 3.32 -11.78 -8.64
CA LYS A 26 3.84 -13.06 -8.15
C LYS A 26 3.31 -13.43 -6.77
N ASN A 27 3.11 -12.44 -5.91
CA ASN A 27 2.63 -12.61 -4.54
C ASN A 27 1.13 -12.26 -4.40
N TYR A 28 0.33 -12.51 -5.41
CA TYR A 28 -1.07 -12.11 -5.53
C TYR A 28 -1.90 -12.39 -4.27
N VAL A 29 -1.86 -13.63 -3.76
CA VAL A 29 -2.58 -14.08 -2.55
C VAL A 29 -1.65 -14.39 -1.38
N ASN A 30 -0.40 -13.95 -1.43
CA ASN A 30 0.57 -14.22 -0.38
C ASN A 30 0.49 -13.17 0.72
N PHE A 31 -0.23 -13.48 1.79
CA PHE A 31 -0.34 -12.65 3.00
C PHE A 31 0.77 -12.92 4.03
N LYS A 32 1.62 -13.92 3.79
CA LYS A 32 2.75 -14.27 4.67
C LYS A 32 4.01 -13.54 4.25
N GLY A 33 4.97 -13.45 5.18
CA GLY A 33 6.25 -12.78 4.91
C GLY A 33 6.18 -11.27 5.10
N ARG A 34 7.14 -10.57 4.51
CA ARG A 34 7.38 -9.14 4.70
C ARG A 34 7.66 -8.45 3.36
N SER A 35 7.21 -7.21 3.21
CA SER A 35 7.49 -6.37 2.04
C SER A 35 8.21 -5.10 2.45
N ARG A 36 9.27 -4.77 1.71
CA ARG A 36 10.06 -3.55 1.93
C ARG A 36 9.26 -2.30 1.55
N ARG A 37 9.58 -1.15 2.18
CA ARG A 37 8.99 0.15 1.88
C ARG A 37 9.06 0.50 0.39
N SER A 38 10.20 0.25 -0.28
CA SER A 38 10.36 0.51 -1.71
C SER A 38 9.41 -0.32 -2.59
N GLU A 39 9.16 -1.60 -2.24
CA GLU A 39 8.21 -2.45 -2.96
C GLU A 39 6.79 -1.86 -2.92
N TYR A 40 6.35 -1.41 -1.74
CA TYR A 40 5.03 -0.82 -1.56
C TYR A 40 4.87 0.49 -2.35
N TRP A 41 5.81 1.44 -2.19
CA TRP A 41 5.68 2.76 -2.80
C TRP A 41 5.89 2.75 -4.32
N TYR A 42 6.76 1.88 -4.85
CA TYR A 42 6.86 1.70 -6.29
C TYR A 42 5.59 1.08 -6.88
N MET A 43 4.92 0.18 -6.16
CA MET A 43 3.64 -0.33 -6.62
C MET A 43 2.54 0.74 -6.56
N ALA A 44 2.52 1.58 -5.52
CA ALA A 44 1.63 2.73 -5.45
C ALA A 44 1.85 3.68 -6.66
N LEU A 45 3.10 3.90 -7.06
CA LEU A 45 3.42 4.69 -8.26
C LEU A 45 2.93 4.00 -9.55
N TRP A 46 3.03 2.67 -9.65
CA TRP A 46 2.43 1.92 -10.77
C TRP A 46 0.91 2.10 -10.85
N HIS A 47 0.20 2.05 -9.74
CA HIS A 47 -1.24 2.32 -9.70
C HIS A 47 -1.54 3.74 -10.20
N LEU A 48 -0.75 4.72 -9.80
CA LEU A 48 -0.90 6.10 -10.24
C LEU A 48 -0.70 6.25 -11.75
N ILE A 49 0.35 5.64 -12.30
CA ILE A 49 0.63 5.64 -13.76
C ILE A 49 -0.48 4.99 -14.57
N LEU A 50 -1.09 3.92 -14.06
CA LEU A 50 -2.14 3.17 -14.78
C LEU A 50 -3.53 3.79 -14.59
N MET A 51 -3.83 4.37 -13.42
CA MET A 51 -5.15 4.90 -13.10
C MET A 51 -5.35 6.36 -13.49
N VAL A 52 -4.34 7.23 -13.31
CA VAL A 52 -4.51 8.66 -13.57
C VAL A 52 -4.90 8.95 -15.01
N PRO A 53 -4.27 8.35 -16.05
CA PRO A 53 -4.70 8.58 -17.42
C PRO A 53 -6.16 8.16 -17.66
N ALA A 54 -6.58 7.01 -17.12
CA ALA A 54 -7.95 6.52 -17.26
C ALA A 54 -8.97 7.47 -16.61
N VAL A 55 -8.67 7.97 -15.40
CA VAL A 55 -9.51 8.95 -14.71
C VAL A 55 -9.56 10.27 -15.47
N CYS A 56 -8.46 10.75 -16.02
CA CYS A 56 -8.43 11.95 -16.85
C CYS A 56 -9.31 11.79 -18.11
N VAL A 57 -9.19 10.64 -18.79
CA VAL A 57 -10.04 10.32 -19.95
C VAL A 57 -11.50 10.30 -19.56
N LEU A 58 -11.87 9.68 -18.43
CA LEU A 58 -13.24 9.65 -17.94
C LEU A 58 -13.80 11.05 -17.68
N ILE A 59 -13.06 11.90 -16.98
CA ILE A 59 -13.46 13.28 -16.68
C ILE A 59 -13.65 14.09 -17.98
N ILE A 60 -12.71 14.02 -18.91
CA ILE A 60 -12.79 14.70 -20.19
C ILE A 60 -14.04 14.25 -20.97
N ASN A 61 -14.29 12.95 -21.01
CA ASN A 61 -15.47 12.43 -21.71
C ASN A 61 -16.80 12.80 -21.04
N LEU A 62 -16.85 12.95 -19.71
CA LEU A 62 -18.02 13.49 -19.02
C LEU A 62 -18.30 14.96 -19.45
N PHE A 63 -17.26 15.79 -19.54
CA PHE A 63 -17.42 17.16 -20.05
C PHE A 63 -17.88 17.18 -21.51
N LEU A 64 -17.28 16.36 -22.37
CA LEU A 64 -17.67 16.25 -23.79
C LEU A 64 -19.12 15.78 -23.93
N PHE A 65 -19.59 14.86 -23.10
CA PHE A 65 -20.95 14.40 -23.06
C PHE A 65 -21.96 15.55 -22.81
N PHE A 66 -21.71 16.37 -21.79
CA PHE A 66 -22.57 17.54 -21.49
C PHE A 66 -22.54 18.57 -22.60
N ILE A 67 -21.37 18.86 -23.19
CA ILE A 67 -21.24 19.77 -24.32
C ILE A 67 -22.01 19.23 -25.54
N SER A 68 -21.95 17.92 -25.78
CA SER A 68 -22.62 17.27 -26.91
C SER A 68 -24.16 17.34 -26.79
N ILE A 69 -24.68 17.22 -25.56
CA ILE A 69 -26.12 17.41 -25.30
C ILE A 69 -26.51 18.87 -25.59
N ALA A 70 -25.74 19.85 -25.09
CA ALA A 70 -26.01 21.27 -25.30
C ALA A 70 -25.95 21.67 -26.80
N ALA A 71 -25.08 21.00 -27.58
CA ALA A 71 -24.94 21.22 -29.02
C ALA A 71 -25.93 20.37 -29.85
N ALA A 72 -26.79 19.55 -29.23
CA ALA A 72 -27.70 18.60 -29.87
C ALA A 72 -27.02 17.70 -30.94
N ASN A 73 -25.74 17.32 -30.68
CA ASN A 73 -24.95 16.52 -31.62
C ASN A 73 -25.01 15.03 -31.24
N GLU A 74 -25.92 14.30 -31.88
CA GLU A 74 -26.18 12.88 -31.60
C GLU A 74 -24.93 11.99 -31.75
N THR A 75 -24.09 12.25 -32.76
CA THR A 75 -22.86 11.46 -32.98
C THR A 75 -21.87 11.63 -31.82
N LEU A 76 -21.65 12.84 -31.37
CA LEU A 76 -20.77 13.10 -30.24
C LEU A 76 -21.33 12.56 -28.92
N ILE A 77 -22.66 12.58 -28.73
CA ILE A 77 -23.32 11.95 -27.56
C ILE A 77 -23.00 10.45 -27.53
N VAL A 78 -23.24 9.76 -28.64
CA VAL A 78 -23.00 8.30 -28.73
C VAL A 78 -21.54 7.96 -28.51
N MET A 79 -20.60 8.72 -29.11
CA MET A 79 -19.15 8.50 -28.91
C MET A 79 -18.72 8.73 -27.48
N SER A 80 -19.23 9.77 -26.82
CA SER A 80 -18.92 10.04 -25.41
C SER A 80 -19.44 8.94 -24.49
N ILE A 81 -20.67 8.46 -24.70
CA ILE A 81 -21.23 7.33 -23.93
C ILE A 81 -20.36 6.09 -24.09
N LEU A 82 -19.97 5.74 -25.31
CA LEU A 82 -19.12 4.58 -25.58
C LEU A 82 -17.78 4.68 -24.84
N MET A 83 -17.13 5.86 -24.87
CA MET A 83 -15.86 6.08 -24.18
C MET A 83 -16.00 6.06 -22.66
N ILE A 84 -17.09 6.59 -22.10
CA ILE A 84 -17.40 6.51 -20.66
C ILE A 84 -17.56 5.05 -20.24
N ILE A 85 -18.33 4.24 -20.99
CA ILE A 85 -18.51 2.81 -20.70
C ILE A 85 -17.17 2.08 -20.75
N LEU A 86 -16.38 2.28 -21.81
CA LEU A 86 -15.09 1.61 -21.97
C LEU A 86 -14.13 1.93 -20.82
N THR A 87 -14.03 3.22 -20.44
CA THR A 87 -13.16 3.67 -19.35
C THR A 87 -13.65 3.16 -17.99
N SER A 88 -14.98 3.11 -17.78
CA SER A 88 -15.59 2.57 -16.56
C SER A 88 -15.33 1.07 -16.42
N VAL A 89 -15.45 0.31 -17.50
CA VAL A 89 -15.13 -1.14 -17.52
C VAL A 89 -13.65 -1.35 -17.21
N TYR A 90 -12.75 -0.57 -17.82
CA TYR A 90 -11.33 -0.65 -17.54
C TYR A 90 -11.03 -0.40 -16.06
N THR A 91 -11.54 0.70 -15.47
CA THR A 91 -11.29 1.04 -14.06
C THR A 91 -11.89 0.01 -13.11
N PHE A 92 -13.05 -0.53 -13.42
CA PHE A 92 -13.70 -1.59 -12.63
C PHE A 92 -12.89 -2.89 -12.64
N VAL A 93 -12.52 -3.39 -13.83
CA VAL A 93 -11.74 -4.62 -13.98
C VAL A 93 -10.36 -4.47 -13.31
N TYR A 94 -9.70 -3.34 -13.51
CA TYR A 94 -8.41 -3.07 -12.87
C TYR A 94 -8.51 -3.04 -11.33
N SER A 95 -9.53 -2.37 -10.78
CA SER A 95 -9.75 -2.30 -9.33
C SER A 95 -10.02 -3.69 -8.74
N LEU A 96 -10.84 -4.49 -9.42
CA LEU A 96 -11.14 -5.86 -8.99
C LEU A 96 -9.89 -6.75 -9.04
N ALA A 97 -9.11 -6.68 -10.13
CA ALA A 97 -7.87 -7.46 -10.29
C ALA A 97 -6.82 -7.10 -9.26
N THR A 98 -6.71 -5.83 -8.88
CA THR A 98 -5.68 -5.36 -7.93
C THR A 98 -6.12 -5.39 -6.47
N PHE A 99 -7.38 -5.62 -6.16
CA PHE A 99 -7.92 -5.60 -4.81
C PHE A 99 -7.20 -6.57 -3.86
N ILE A 100 -7.14 -7.85 -4.22
CA ILE A 100 -6.50 -8.89 -3.39
C ILE A 100 -4.99 -8.67 -3.25
N PRO A 101 -4.21 -8.45 -4.33
CA PRO A 101 -2.77 -8.27 -4.17
C PRO A 101 -2.40 -6.96 -3.48
N ASN A 102 -3.21 -5.90 -3.57
CA ASN A 102 -3.03 -4.69 -2.77
C ASN A 102 -3.17 -4.96 -1.26
N LEU A 103 -4.21 -5.71 -0.89
CA LEU A 103 -4.41 -6.11 0.50
C LEU A 103 -3.26 -6.98 0.99
N ALA A 104 -2.82 -7.96 0.18
CA ALA A 104 -1.69 -8.83 0.51
C ALA A 104 -0.37 -8.03 0.68
N LEU A 105 -0.11 -7.07 -0.22
CA LEU A 105 1.06 -6.20 -0.14
C LEU A 105 1.02 -5.32 1.12
N CYS A 106 -0.13 -4.74 1.43
CA CYS A 106 -0.35 -3.92 2.63
C CYS A 106 -0.11 -4.74 3.91
N VAL A 107 -0.66 -5.94 4.01
CA VAL A 107 -0.46 -6.85 5.15
C VAL A 107 1.02 -7.19 5.32
N ARG A 108 1.74 -7.57 4.25
CA ARG A 108 3.18 -7.84 4.30
C ARG A 108 3.99 -6.62 4.74
N ARG A 109 3.53 -5.43 4.37
CA ARG A 109 4.17 -4.18 4.83
C ARG A 109 3.95 -3.93 6.32
N PHE A 110 2.77 -4.25 6.87
CA PHE A 110 2.52 -4.21 8.31
C PHE A 110 3.35 -5.24 9.08
N HIS A 111 3.52 -6.44 8.54
CA HIS A 111 4.43 -7.45 9.09
C HIS A 111 5.87 -6.96 9.16
N ASP A 112 6.31 -6.17 8.18
CA ASP A 112 7.66 -5.63 8.12
C ASP A 112 7.98 -4.64 9.26
N ILE A 113 6.99 -3.91 9.72
CA ILE A 113 7.09 -3.02 10.91
C ILE A 113 6.70 -3.71 12.22
N SER A 114 6.61 -5.05 12.24
CA SER A 114 6.21 -5.87 13.40
C SER A 114 4.78 -5.62 13.87
N ARG A 115 3.89 -5.18 13.00
CA ARG A 115 2.45 -5.03 13.28
C ARG A 115 1.68 -6.23 12.72
N THR A 116 0.48 -6.43 13.26
CA THR A 116 -0.42 -7.51 12.82
C THR A 116 -1.18 -7.11 11.56
N MET A 117 -1.71 -8.09 10.83
CA MET A 117 -2.59 -7.88 9.68
C MET A 117 -3.97 -7.31 10.05
N LEU A 118 -4.33 -7.28 11.34
CA LEU A 118 -5.68 -6.91 11.79
C LEU A 118 -6.06 -5.50 11.36
N PHE A 119 -5.16 -4.53 11.52
CA PHE A 119 -5.46 -3.14 11.18
C PHE A 119 -5.80 -2.94 9.69
N PRO A 120 -4.97 -3.36 8.70
CA PRO A 120 -5.34 -3.24 7.29
C PRO A 120 -6.58 -4.05 6.92
N MET A 121 -6.79 -5.23 7.51
CA MET A 121 -7.99 -6.05 7.27
C MET A 121 -9.26 -5.35 7.77
N ILE A 122 -9.25 -4.85 9.01
CA ILE A 122 -10.38 -4.11 9.59
C ILE A 122 -10.68 -2.86 8.77
N MET A 123 -9.65 -2.10 8.36
CA MET A 123 -9.83 -0.91 7.53
C MET A 123 -10.45 -1.24 6.18
N THR A 124 -10.06 -2.36 5.56
CA THR A 124 -10.63 -2.81 4.29
C THR A 124 -12.10 -3.19 4.45
N VAL A 125 -12.45 -3.99 5.45
CA VAL A 125 -13.83 -4.39 5.74
C VAL A 125 -14.68 -3.15 6.05
N PHE A 126 -14.17 -2.25 6.90
CA PHE A 126 -14.85 -1.00 7.22
C PHE A 126 -15.10 -0.14 5.99
N SER A 127 -14.11 0.00 5.09
CA SER A 127 -14.26 0.75 3.83
C SER A 127 -15.37 0.17 2.94
N ILE A 128 -15.44 -1.16 2.81
CA ILE A 128 -16.48 -1.83 2.02
C ILE A 128 -17.87 -1.59 2.63
N ILE A 129 -18.01 -1.80 3.94
CA ILE A 129 -19.29 -1.61 4.63
C ILE A 129 -19.72 -0.14 4.53
N PHE A 130 -18.80 0.78 4.79
CA PHE A 130 -19.07 2.22 4.73
C PHE A 130 -19.53 2.65 3.33
N TYR A 131 -18.86 2.16 2.27
CA TYR A 131 -19.27 2.40 0.90
C TYR A 131 -20.66 1.87 0.59
N ILE A 132 -20.97 0.63 1.01
CA ILE A 132 -22.31 0.02 0.79
C ILE A 132 -23.39 0.83 1.52
N VAL A 133 -23.13 1.24 2.76
CA VAL A 133 -24.07 2.06 3.53
C VAL A 133 -24.33 3.40 2.85
N LEU A 134 -23.30 4.07 2.36
CA LEU A 134 -23.47 5.32 1.60
C LEU A 134 -24.33 5.12 0.36
N GLN A 135 -24.12 4.05 -0.42
CA GLN A 135 -24.90 3.75 -1.62
C GLN A 135 -26.39 3.47 -1.29
N ILE A 136 -26.65 2.76 -0.18
CA ILE A 136 -28.03 2.49 0.26
C ILE A 136 -28.71 3.79 0.67
N ILE A 137 -28.03 4.65 1.44
CA ILE A 137 -28.57 5.94 1.89
C ILE A 137 -28.86 6.84 0.69
N ASP A 138 -27.90 6.97 -0.22
CA ASP A 138 -28.02 7.78 -1.44
C ASP A 138 -29.23 7.32 -2.28
N SER A 139 -29.31 6.00 -2.57
CA SER A 139 -30.43 5.42 -3.31
C SER A 139 -31.79 5.64 -2.64
N TYR A 140 -31.85 5.61 -1.30
CA TYR A 140 -33.10 5.82 -0.55
C TYR A 140 -33.60 7.25 -0.68
N TYR A 141 -32.71 8.24 -0.47
CA TYR A 141 -33.10 9.65 -0.52
C TYR A 141 -33.24 10.20 -1.93
N ASP A 142 -32.52 9.67 -2.93
CA ASP A 142 -32.65 10.04 -4.33
C ASP A 142 -34.00 9.56 -4.92
N SER A 143 -34.42 8.33 -4.60
CA SER A 143 -35.67 7.74 -5.13
C SER A 143 -36.93 8.49 -4.74
N ASP A 144 -36.96 9.04 -3.53
CA ASP A 144 -38.14 9.72 -2.98
C ASP A 144 -38.07 11.26 -3.10
N PHE A 145 -37.01 11.81 -3.69
CA PHE A 145 -36.72 13.26 -3.71
C PHE A 145 -36.82 13.93 -2.33
N THR A 146 -36.60 13.15 -1.27
CA THR A 146 -36.63 13.64 0.10
C THR A 146 -35.26 14.19 0.50
N LEU A 147 -35.28 15.34 1.16
CA LEU A 147 -34.03 15.90 1.69
C LEU A 147 -33.56 15.04 2.86
N MET A 148 -32.29 14.62 2.78
CA MET A 148 -31.65 13.87 3.85
C MET A 148 -31.71 14.68 5.17
N PRO A 149 -32.13 14.07 6.30
CA PRO A 149 -32.16 14.74 7.58
C PRO A 149 -30.80 15.32 7.97
N MET A 150 -30.79 16.58 8.43
CA MET A 150 -29.55 17.26 8.79
C MET A 150 -28.70 16.49 9.81
N GLY A 151 -29.34 15.81 10.78
CA GLY A 151 -28.65 14.97 11.76
C GLY A 151 -27.90 13.79 11.11
N LEU A 152 -28.49 13.15 10.09
CA LEU A 152 -27.83 12.08 9.35
C LEU A 152 -26.65 12.59 8.54
N ASN A 153 -26.78 13.74 7.87
CA ASN A 153 -25.68 14.38 7.16
C ASN A 153 -24.50 14.68 8.09
N ILE A 154 -24.77 15.27 9.25
CA ILE A 154 -23.72 15.56 10.25
C ILE A 154 -23.03 14.26 10.70
N LEU A 155 -23.80 13.21 11.00
CA LEU A 155 -23.24 11.92 11.39
C LEU A 155 -22.34 11.33 10.31
N LEU A 156 -22.75 11.35 9.03
CA LEU A 156 -21.95 10.84 7.93
C LEU A 156 -20.66 11.64 7.74
N VAL A 157 -20.73 12.95 7.85
CA VAL A 157 -19.54 13.83 7.80
C VAL A 157 -18.56 13.51 8.93
N LEU A 158 -19.05 13.32 10.16
CA LEU A 158 -18.20 12.95 11.29
C LEU A 158 -17.54 11.56 11.08
N LEU A 159 -18.30 10.59 10.61
CA LEU A 159 -17.77 9.26 10.28
C LEU A 159 -16.72 9.32 9.16
N TYR A 160 -16.92 10.19 8.17
CA TYR A 160 -15.94 10.40 7.12
C TYR A 160 -14.63 11.00 7.66
N PHE A 161 -14.69 11.97 8.57
CA PHE A 161 -13.49 12.53 9.22
C PHE A 161 -12.77 11.49 10.08
N VAL A 162 -13.49 10.63 10.80
CA VAL A 162 -12.88 9.51 11.55
C VAL A 162 -12.19 8.55 10.58
N TYR A 163 -12.85 8.17 9.49
CA TYR A 163 -12.26 7.33 8.45
C TYR A 163 -11.00 7.93 7.83
N LEU A 164 -11.04 9.24 7.52
CA LEU A 164 -9.89 9.98 7.00
C LEU A 164 -8.71 9.95 8.00
N GLY A 165 -8.97 10.20 9.28
CA GLY A 165 -7.95 10.12 10.32
C GLY A 165 -7.30 8.74 10.43
N LEU A 166 -8.10 7.67 10.40
CA LEU A 166 -7.60 6.28 10.41
C LEU A 166 -6.79 5.95 9.15
N THR A 167 -7.19 6.49 7.99
CA THR A 167 -6.45 6.33 6.73
C THR A 167 -5.09 7.01 6.81
N ILE A 168 -5.00 8.22 7.38
CA ILE A 168 -3.74 8.93 7.61
C ILE A 168 -2.82 8.11 8.52
N VAL A 169 -3.35 7.56 9.62
CA VAL A 169 -2.59 6.69 10.54
C VAL A 169 -2.06 5.46 9.78
N MET A 170 -2.87 4.85 8.92
CA MET A 170 -2.44 3.73 8.08
C MET A 170 -1.28 4.12 7.16
N ILE A 171 -1.37 5.26 6.47
CA ILE A 171 -0.30 5.78 5.61
C ILE A 171 0.99 6.02 6.41
N VAL A 172 0.90 6.60 7.60
CA VAL A 172 2.05 6.80 8.49
C VAL A 172 2.73 5.46 8.82
N PHE A 173 1.97 4.41 9.14
CA PHE A 173 2.55 3.08 9.35
C PHE A 173 3.23 2.51 8.10
N LEU A 174 2.70 2.76 6.92
CA LEU A 174 3.31 2.35 5.65
C LEU A 174 4.62 3.09 5.33
N CYS A 175 4.83 4.28 5.91
CA CYS A 175 6.06 5.07 5.77
C CYS A 175 7.18 4.64 6.73
N PHE A 176 6.89 3.93 7.83
CA PHE A 176 7.91 3.51 8.80
C PHE A 176 8.97 2.63 8.14
N ASP A 177 10.19 2.65 8.68
CA ASP A 177 11.27 1.83 8.14
C ASP A 177 11.14 0.35 8.54
N SER A 178 11.81 -0.53 7.79
CA SER A 178 11.84 -1.96 8.05
C SER A 178 12.52 -2.26 9.38
N LYS A 179 11.91 -3.11 10.20
CA LYS A 179 12.52 -3.58 11.44
C LYS A 179 13.47 -4.77 11.18
N PRO A 180 14.41 -5.06 12.09
CA PRO A 180 15.19 -6.30 12.08
C PRO A 180 14.30 -7.55 12.02
N ALA A 181 14.89 -8.75 11.96
CA ALA A 181 14.15 -10.00 11.96
C ALA A 181 13.09 -10.05 13.07
N ASN A 182 11.90 -10.51 12.75
CA ASN A 182 10.76 -10.57 13.67
C ASN A 182 9.98 -11.88 13.48
N LYS A 183 8.86 -12.06 14.20
CA LYS A 183 8.00 -13.26 14.13
C LYS A 183 7.45 -13.60 12.74
N TYR A 184 7.50 -12.67 11.79
CA TYR A 184 7.03 -12.86 10.41
C TYR A 184 8.16 -13.22 9.43
N GLY A 185 9.42 -13.32 9.92
CA GLY A 185 10.58 -13.73 9.15
C GLY A 185 11.72 -12.73 9.18
N GLU A 186 12.70 -13.00 8.34
CA GLU A 186 13.89 -12.17 8.18
C GLU A 186 13.55 -10.80 7.60
N SER A 187 14.43 -9.82 7.87
CA SER A 187 14.24 -8.47 7.36
C SER A 187 14.50 -8.43 5.86
N PRO A 188 13.60 -7.83 5.05
CA PRO A 188 13.88 -7.63 3.64
C PRO A 188 14.93 -6.52 3.41
N LYS A 189 15.34 -5.80 4.44
CA LYS A 189 16.32 -4.72 4.39
C LYS A 189 17.68 -5.11 4.98
N TYR A 190 17.71 -5.92 6.04
CA TYR A 190 18.92 -6.28 6.78
C TYR A 190 19.20 -7.77 6.66
N PRO A 191 20.42 -8.19 6.27
CA PRO A 191 20.77 -9.61 6.20
C PRO A 191 20.77 -10.25 7.59
N SER A 192 20.43 -11.53 7.66
CA SER A 192 20.40 -12.33 8.90
C SER A 192 21.79 -12.76 9.39
N THR A 193 22.82 -12.41 8.67
CA THR A 193 24.20 -12.95 8.81
C THR A 193 24.89 -12.63 10.16
N ILE A 194 24.25 -11.87 11.06
CA ILE A 194 24.88 -11.51 12.36
C ILE A 194 24.58 -12.54 13.46
N LYS A 195 23.78 -13.57 13.23
CA LYS A 195 23.37 -14.49 14.30
C LYS A 195 24.33 -15.66 14.59
N ASN A 196 25.32 -15.95 13.76
CA ASN A 196 26.14 -17.16 13.86
C ASN A 196 27.64 -16.95 13.60
N GLN A 197 28.24 -15.84 14.00
CA GLN A 197 29.66 -15.92 14.29
C GLN A 197 29.80 -16.39 15.75
N PRO A 198 30.32 -17.61 15.99
CA PRO A 198 30.77 -17.95 17.33
C PRO A 198 31.82 -16.90 17.70
N VAL A 199 31.67 -16.33 18.88
CA VAL A 199 32.72 -15.50 19.48
C VAL A 199 33.91 -16.44 19.67
N THR A 200 34.78 -16.50 18.68
CA THR A 200 36.11 -17.08 18.85
C THR A 200 36.81 -16.12 19.79
N SER A 201 36.76 -16.48 21.06
CA SER A 201 37.67 -15.90 22.06
C SER A 201 39.10 -16.30 21.66
N GLU A 202 39.71 -15.51 20.78
CA GLU A 202 41.15 -15.53 20.66
C GLU A 202 41.71 -14.98 21.97
N THR A 203 42.08 -15.90 22.84
CA THR A 203 42.95 -15.64 23.97
C THR A 203 44.24 -15.05 23.42
N PRO A 204 44.67 -13.88 23.88
CA PRO A 204 46.00 -13.35 23.47
C PRO A 204 47.06 -14.35 23.88
N LYS A 205 47.76 -14.92 22.90
CA LYS A 205 48.98 -15.68 23.18
C LYS A 205 49.96 -14.72 23.84
N THR A 206 50.25 -14.99 25.10
CA THR A 206 51.38 -14.40 25.82
C THR A 206 52.67 -14.69 25.05
N PRO A 207 53.56 -13.74 24.81
CA PRO A 207 54.86 -14.02 24.22
C PRO A 207 55.67 -14.88 25.21
N GLU A 208 56.03 -16.09 24.79
CA GLU A 208 57.01 -16.89 25.50
C GLU A 208 58.30 -16.11 25.58
N GLU A 209 58.74 -15.90 26.81
CA GLU A 209 60.04 -15.45 27.20
C GLU A 209 61.10 -16.44 26.68
N THR A 210 61.89 -16.05 25.70
CA THR A 210 63.09 -16.77 25.30
C THR A 210 64.13 -16.51 26.37
N ASP A 211 64.22 -17.47 27.30
CA ASP A 211 65.31 -17.49 28.26
C ASP A 211 66.59 -17.96 27.57
N ASN A 212 67.59 -17.10 27.65
CA ASN A 212 68.98 -17.37 27.23
C ASN A 212 69.64 -18.34 28.20
N GLN A 213 70.20 -19.40 27.68
CA GLN A 213 71.35 -20.06 28.34
C GLN A 213 72.46 -20.38 27.34
N LEU A 214 73.63 -19.65 27.58
CA LEU A 214 74.98 -20.05 27.25
C LEU A 214 75.40 -20.35 25.82
#